data_50119aa03799519bac13ac8f831769f1
#
_entry.id   50119aa03799519bac13ac8f831769f1
#
_cell.length_a   1.000
_cell.length_b   1.000
_cell.length_c   1.000
_cell.angle_alpha   90.00
_cell.angle_beta   90.00
_cell.angle_gamma   90.00
#
_symmetry.space_group_name_H-M   'P 1'
#
loop_
_entity.id
_entity.type
_entity.pdbx_description
1 polymer ?
#
loop_
_entity_poly.entity_id
_entity_poly.type
_entity_poly.pdbx_seq_one_letter_code
_entity_poly.pdbx_strand_id
1 'polypeptide(L)'
;MKTHSFLIKIIIFSSVLGLFVVPPLFVKSPHDFSWNFPYIGILYAAAAGVLYFAEKTKKSQYKFINFIKDSANMWIALGEICITAAIIELGAVFLKYKNPVQCSIFPNTPSLFLFCMMSFACSAFYEEVIFRSFLPESSKEIVSSIINFCKNGESDKLPLFFSCILEIAVCLTFAFSHRYLGVPAILNAAFAHIFFRICYIKTSSIWTNTTAHFIYNILTLFLMKYV
;
A
#
# COMPACT_ATOMS: atom_id res chain seq x y z
N MET A 1 13.37 -22.99 21.41
CA MET A 1 13.80 -22.07 20.33
C MET A 1 12.66 -21.58 19.43
N LYS A 2 11.63 -22.39 19.10
CA LYS A 2 10.48 -21.99 18.25
C LYS A 2 9.59 -20.89 18.88
N THR A 3 9.33 -20.94 20.18
CA THR A 3 8.42 -19.99 20.89
C THR A 3 8.95 -18.54 20.92
N HIS A 4 10.23 -18.34 21.16
CA HIS A 4 10.85 -17.02 21.20
C HIS A 4 10.81 -16.31 19.83
N SER A 5 11.05 -17.06 18.74
CA SER A 5 10.96 -16.54 17.37
C SER A 5 9.52 -16.13 17.01
N PHE A 6 8.52 -16.89 17.47
CA PHE A 6 7.10 -16.59 17.23
C PHE A 6 6.66 -15.31 17.98
N LEU A 7 7.07 -15.15 19.24
CA LEU A 7 6.76 -13.93 20.02
C LEU A 7 7.34 -12.69 19.38
N ILE A 8 8.59 -12.74 18.90
CA ILE A 8 9.21 -11.62 18.19
C ILE A 8 8.40 -11.25 16.93
N LYS A 9 7.93 -12.22 16.15
CA LYS A 9 7.10 -11.96 14.97
C LYS A 9 5.80 -11.24 15.35
N ILE A 10 5.12 -11.67 16.41
CA ILE A 10 3.89 -11.01 16.89
C ILE A 10 4.19 -9.58 17.32
N ILE A 11 5.27 -9.33 18.06
CA ILE A 11 5.66 -7.98 18.49
C ILE A 11 5.90 -7.08 17.28
N ILE A 12 6.70 -7.54 16.30
CA ILE A 12 6.96 -6.76 15.08
C ILE A 12 5.66 -6.49 14.33
N PHE A 13 4.82 -7.50 14.12
CA PHE A 13 3.54 -7.37 13.43
C PHE A 13 2.61 -6.36 14.14
N SER A 14 2.46 -6.47 15.45
CA SER A 14 1.64 -5.54 16.25
C SER A 14 2.20 -4.11 16.22
N SER A 15 3.52 -3.97 16.26
CA SER A 15 4.18 -2.66 16.15
C SER A 15 3.93 -2.02 14.78
N VAL A 16 4.02 -2.80 13.70
CA VAL A 16 3.71 -2.31 12.35
C VAL A 16 2.23 -1.92 12.23
N LEU A 17 1.31 -2.73 12.76
CA LEU A 17 -0.10 -2.36 12.80
C LEU A 17 -0.32 -1.04 13.55
N GLY A 18 0.27 -0.90 14.74
CA GLY A 18 0.13 0.31 15.56
C GLY A 18 0.70 1.57 14.94
N LEU A 19 1.83 1.46 14.22
CA LEU A 19 2.54 2.61 13.67
C LEU A 19 2.07 3.00 12.27
N PHE A 20 1.77 2.05 11.40
CA PHE A 20 1.51 2.32 9.97
C PHE A 20 0.05 2.16 9.56
N VAL A 21 -0.71 1.32 10.27
CA VAL A 21 -2.07 0.97 9.87
C VAL A 21 -3.12 1.71 10.68
N VAL A 22 -2.95 1.73 12.01
CA VAL A 22 -3.95 2.33 12.90
C VAL A 22 -4.04 3.86 12.73
N PRO A 23 -2.94 4.65 12.67
CA PRO A 23 -3.05 6.10 12.59
C PRO A 23 -3.82 6.60 11.34
N PRO A 24 -3.58 6.10 10.11
CA PRO A 24 -4.35 6.51 8.93
C PRO A 24 -5.86 6.26 9.06
N LEU A 25 -6.28 5.24 9.81
CA LEU A 25 -7.70 4.96 10.04
C LEU A 25 -8.41 6.02 10.90
N PHE A 26 -7.68 6.88 11.59
CA PHE A 26 -8.22 7.94 12.45
C PHE A 26 -7.95 9.35 11.94
N VAL A 27 -7.26 9.50 10.81
CA VAL A 27 -7.05 10.80 10.18
C VAL A 27 -8.39 11.44 9.83
N LYS A 28 -8.57 12.70 10.20
CA LYS A 28 -9.71 13.52 9.79
C LYS A 28 -9.44 14.13 8.41
N SER A 29 -10.50 14.40 7.67
CA SER A 29 -10.39 15.14 6.41
C SER A 29 -9.74 16.50 6.67
N PRO A 30 -8.63 16.86 5.99
CA PRO A 30 -8.01 18.16 6.17
C PRO A 30 -8.94 19.24 5.61
N HIS A 31 -9.15 20.32 6.37
CA HIS A 31 -9.84 21.50 5.88
C HIS A 31 -8.93 22.31 4.97
N ASP A 32 -7.63 22.34 5.28
CA ASP A 32 -6.60 23.02 4.51
C ASP A 32 -5.47 22.05 4.21
N PHE A 33 -5.23 21.81 2.93
CA PHE A 33 -4.13 20.96 2.49
C PHE A 33 -2.96 21.86 2.03
N SER A 34 -1.80 21.68 2.66
CA SER A 34 -0.57 22.37 2.26
C SER A 34 0.56 21.37 2.06
N TRP A 35 1.36 21.57 1.00
CA TRP A 35 2.56 20.79 0.76
C TRP A 35 3.68 21.28 1.69
N ASN A 36 3.91 20.54 2.77
CA ASN A 36 5.02 20.77 3.69
C ASN A 36 6.11 19.74 3.46
N PHE A 37 7.30 20.01 4.00
CA PHE A 37 8.38 19.02 3.98
C PHE A 37 7.93 17.71 4.66
N PRO A 38 8.05 16.54 3.98
CA PRO A 38 7.38 15.30 4.40
C PRO A 38 8.17 14.52 5.47
N TYR A 39 8.45 15.11 6.63
CA TYR A 39 9.20 14.46 7.71
C TYR A 39 8.62 13.10 8.11
N ILE A 40 7.31 13.03 8.30
CA ILE A 40 6.62 11.80 8.71
C ILE A 40 6.71 10.75 7.60
N GLY A 41 6.51 11.16 6.34
CA GLY A 41 6.64 10.26 5.18
C GLY A 41 8.03 9.67 5.06
N ILE A 42 9.08 10.48 5.27
CA ILE A 42 10.48 10.01 5.28
C ILE A 42 10.72 9.00 6.40
N LEU A 43 10.22 9.27 7.61
CA LEU A 43 10.35 8.34 8.74
C LEU A 43 9.65 7.01 8.45
N TYR A 44 8.44 7.05 7.87
CA TYR A 44 7.71 5.84 7.48
C TYR A 44 8.43 5.08 6.37
N ALA A 45 8.94 5.75 5.36
CA ALA A 45 9.72 5.13 4.30
C ALA A 45 11.02 4.51 4.84
N ALA A 46 11.72 5.16 5.75
CA ALA A 46 12.92 4.63 6.39
C ALA A 46 12.61 3.36 7.21
N ALA A 47 11.56 3.38 8.04
CA ALA A 47 11.15 2.23 8.83
C ALA A 47 10.67 1.06 7.94
N ALA A 48 9.92 1.33 6.88
CA ALA A 48 9.54 0.34 5.88
C ALA A 48 10.78 -0.23 5.16
N GLY A 49 11.78 0.60 4.87
CA GLY A 49 13.06 0.17 4.33
C GLY A 49 13.77 -0.83 5.22
N VAL A 50 13.83 -0.59 6.52
CA VAL A 50 14.42 -1.53 7.48
C VAL A 50 13.68 -2.88 7.44
N LEU A 51 12.34 -2.87 7.44
CA LEU A 51 11.53 -4.09 7.32
C LEU A 51 11.80 -4.83 6.00
N TYR A 52 11.82 -4.11 4.88
CA TYR A 52 12.08 -4.67 3.56
C TYR A 52 13.44 -5.37 3.49
N PHE A 53 14.50 -4.73 3.97
CA PHE A 53 15.84 -5.32 3.95
C PHE A 53 15.96 -6.49 4.93
N ALA A 54 15.32 -6.43 6.10
CA ALA A 54 15.30 -7.53 7.04
C ALA A 54 14.59 -8.78 6.48
N GLU A 55 13.54 -8.61 5.70
CA GLU A 55 12.85 -9.72 5.03
C GLU A 55 13.62 -10.22 3.80
N LYS A 56 14.22 -9.32 3.02
CA LYS A 56 14.97 -9.67 1.81
C LYS A 56 16.17 -10.55 2.08
N THR A 57 16.79 -10.45 3.25
CA THR A 57 17.88 -11.36 3.67
C THR A 57 17.43 -12.81 3.79
N LYS A 58 16.12 -13.06 3.90
CA LYS A 58 15.52 -14.39 3.97
C LYS A 58 15.03 -14.94 2.63
N LYS A 59 14.70 -14.07 1.67
CA LYS A 59 14.17 -14.44 0.34
C LYS A 59 15.05 -13.83 -0.75
N SER A 60 15.71 -14.69 -1.53
CA SER A 60 16.35 -14.52 -2.84
C SER A 60 16.63 -13.11 -3.39
N GLN A 61 17.82 -13.01 -3.97
CA GLN A 61 18.38 -11.87 -4.72
C GLN A 61 17.48 -11.43 -5.88
N TYR A 62 16.74 -10.33 -5.70
CA TYR A 62 16.11 -9.63 -6.82
C TYR A 62 17.21 -9.01 -7.71
N LYS A 63 17.34 -9.45 -8.97
CA LYS A 63 18.29 -8.90 -9.93
C LYS A 63 17.63 -7.74 -10.69
N PHE A 64 18.39 -6.68 -10.97
CA PHE A 64 17.95 -5.53 -11.77
C PHE A 64 17.38 -5.93 -13.15
N ILE A 65 17.90 -7.01 -13.75
CA ILE A 65 17.40 -7.59 -15.00
C ILE A 65 15.90 -7.96 -14.90
N ASN A 66 15.42 -8.36 -13.73
CA ASN A 66 14.02 -8.67 -13.51
C ASN A 66 13.13 -7.41 -13.57
N PHE A 67 13.63 -6.23 -13.19
CA PHE A 67 12.88 -4.99 -13.27
C PHE A 67 12.44 -4.67 -14.72
N ILE A 68 13.34 -4.83 -15.68
CA ILE A 68 13.02 -4.62 -17.11
C ILE A 68 11.99 -5.65 -17.58
N LYS A 69 12.16 -6.91 -17.21
CA LYS A 69 11.21 -8.00 -17.53
C LYS A 69 9.84 -7.79 -16.89
N ASP A 70 9.83 -7.21 -15.68
CA ASP A 70 8.61 -6.97 -14.91
C ASP A 70 7.91 -5.66 -15.29
N SER A 71 8.52 -4.82 -16.15
CA SER A 71 7.94 -3.54 -16.56
C SER A 71 6.56 -3.68 -17.24
N ALA A 72 6.33 -4.77 -17.98
CA ALA A 72 5.02 -5.04 -18.58
C ALA A 72 3.93 -5.18 -17.51
N ASN A 73 4.18 -5.91 -16.41
CA ASN A 73 3.23 -6.04 -15.30
C ASN A 73 3.00 -4.70 -14.60
N MET A 74 4.03 -3.84 -14.52
CA MET A 74 3.93 -2.48 -14.00
C MET A 74 2.94 -1.64 -14.82
N TRP A 75 3.11 -1.62 -16.15
CA TRP A 75 2.25 -0.83 -17.03
C TRP A 75 0.82 -1.37 -17.08
N ILE A 76 0.63 -2.70 -17.00
CA ILE A 76 -0.70 -3.31 -16.92
C ILE A 76 -1.39 -2.85 -15.62
N ALA A 77 -0.74 -2.99 -14.46
CA ALA A 77 -1.32 -2.58 -13.19
C ALA A 77 -1.65 -1.07 -13.17
N LEU A 78 -0.75 -0.23 -13.69
CA LEU A 78 -0.99 1.21 -13.81
C LEU A 78 -2.19 1.51 -14.72
N GLY A 79 -2.30 0.85 -15.85
CA GLY A 79 -3.42 1.01 -16.78
C GLY A 79 -4.76 0.60 -16.14
N GLU A 80 -4.80 -0.55 -15.45
CA GLU A 80 -5.98 -1.05 -14.75
C GLU A 80 -6.45 -0.06 -13.67
N ILE A 81 -5.52 0.52 -12.89
CA ILE A 81 -5.85 1.52 -11.87
C ILE A 81 -6.36 2.81 -12.51
N CYS A 82 -5.71 3.32 -13.56
CA CYS A 82 -6.14 4.55 -14.23
C CYS A 82 -7.54 4.40 -14.83
N ILE A 83 -7.84 3.27 -15.48
CA ILE A 83 -9.17 2.99 -16.03
C ILE A 83 -10.21 2.92 -14.91
N THR A 84 -9.90 2.20 -13.84
CA THR A 84 -10.82 2.05 -12.71
C THR A 84 -11.07 3.38 -12.01
N ALA A 85 -10.04 4.19 -11.80
CA ALA A 85 -10.16 5.52 -11.23
C ALA A 85 -11.06 6.42 -12.10
N ALA A 86 -10.87 6.40 -13.43
CA ALA A 86 -11.71 7.16 -14.35
C ALA A 86 -13.19 6.72 -14.27
N ILE A 87 -13.48 5.43 -14.17
CA ILE A 87 -14.84 4.91 -14.02
C ILE A 87 -15.45 5.36 -12.68
N ILE A 88 -14.70 5.31 -11.59
CA ILE A 88 -15.15 5.74 -10.27
C ILE A 88 -15.47 7.23 -10.27
N GLU A 89 -14.59 8.06 -10.82
CA GLU A 89 -14.79 9.51 -10.89
C GLU A 89 -15.97 9.88 -11.79
N LEU A 90 -16.13 9.25 -12.94
CA LEU A 90 -17.31 9.43 -13.80
C LEU A 90 -18.60 9.04 -13.07
N GLY A 91 -18.58 7.94 -12.32
CA GLY A 91 -19.69 7.52 -11.47
C GLY A 91 -20.01 8.55 -10.37
N ALA A 92 -18.99 9.10 -9.72
CA ALA A 92 -19.14 10.14 -8.71
C ALA A 92 -19.77 11.43 -9.29
N VAL A 93 -19.32 11.85 -10.47
CA VAL A 93 -19.90 12.99 -11.20
C VAL A 93 -21.37 12.72 -11.56
N PHE A 94 -21.67 11.54 -12.11
CA PHE A 94 -23.03 11.16 -12.48
C PHE A 94 -23.97 11.14 -11.26
N LEU A 95 -23.49 10.65 -10.12
CA LEU A 95 -24.22 10.61 -8.85
C LEU A 95 -24.23 11.95 -8.11
N LYS A 96 -23.61 13.02 -8.68
CA LYS A 96 -23.44 14.33 -8.06
C LYS A 96 -22.81 14.25 -6.67
N TYR A 97 -21.89 13.31 -6.49
CA TYR A 97 -21.19 13.12 -5.22
C TYR A 97 -20.24 14.30 -4.97
N LYS A 98 -20.39 14.93 -3.79
CA LYS A 98 -19.47 16.00 -3.37
C LYS A 98 -18.36 15.38 -2.54
N ASN A 99 -17.13 15.45 -3.03
CA ASN A 99 -15.98 15.05 -2.25
C ASN A 99 -15.86 15.92 -0.98
N PRO A 100 -15.61 15.30 0.19
CA PRO A 100 -15.45 16.04 1.46
C PRO A 100 -14.19 16.90 1.48
N VAL A 101 -13.24 16.59 0.61
CA VAL A 101 -11.98 17.33 0.46
C VAL A 101 -11.95 17.88 -0.96
N GLN A 102 -12.05 19.19 -1.10
CA GLN A 102 -11.64 19.83 -2.33
C GLN A 102 -10.12 19.75 -2.39
N CYS A 103 -9.65 18.67 -2.97
CA CYS A 103 -8.24 18.38 -3.01
C CYS A 103 -7.53 19.20 -4.03
N SER A 104 -6.50 19.56 -3.60
CA SER A 104 -5.15 19.80 -3.99
C SER A 104 -4.93 21.17 -4.59
N ILE A 105 -4.37 21.97 -3.74
CA ILE A 105 -3.56 23.10 -4.23
C ILE A 105 -2.42 22.47 -5.02
N PHE A 106 -2.50 22.57 -6.34
CA PHE A 106 -1.38 22.21 -7.20
C PHE A 106 -0.15 22.99 -6.74
N PRO A 107 1.00 22.35 -6.53
CA PRO A 107 2.19 23.03 -6.04
C PRO A 107 2.62 24.12 -7.01
N ASN A 108 2.56 25.38 -6.58
CA ASN A 108 2.79 26.56 -7.41
C ASN A 108 4.23 27.08 -7.37
N THR A 109 5.09 26.49 -6.54
CA THR A 109 6.52 26.82 -6.47
C THR A 109 7.38 25.56 -6.65
N PRO A 110 8.62 25.68 -7.15
CA PRO A 110 9.53 24.54 -7.30
C PRO A 110 9.77 23.77 -6.00
N SER A 111 9.86 24.47 -4.85
CA SER A 111 10.04 23.83 -3.55
C SER A 111 8.83 23.00 -3.12
N LEU A 112 7.61 23.52 -3.29
CA LEU A 112 6.38 22.80 -3.00
C LEU A 112 6.21 21.60 -3.93
N PHE A 113 6.57 21.74 -5.21
CA PHE A 113 6.58 20.63 -6.15
C PHE A 113 7.55 19.53 -5.71
N LEU A 114 8.75 19.91 -5.28
CA LEU A 114 9.72 18.95 -4.73
C LEU A 114 9.17 18.23 -3.50
N PHE A 115 8.55 18.94 -2.56
CA PHE A 115 7.96 18.33 -1.35
C PHE A 115 6.81 17.40 -1.71
N CYS A 116 5.98 17.75 -2.68
CA CYS A 116 4.94 16.91 -3.22
C CYS A 116 5.52 15.59 -3.79
N MET A 117 6.53 15.68 -4.64
CA MET A 117 7.20 14.50 -5.23
C MET A 117 7.85 13.61 -4.16
N MET A 118 8.50 14.21 -3.16
CA MET A 118 9.07 13.48 -2.03
C MET A 118 7.96 12.77 -1.22
N SER A 119 6.83 13.44 -0.96
CA SER A 119 5.69 12.84 -0.27
C SER A 119 5.16 11.64 -1.04
N PHE A 120 4.95 11.76 -2.35
CA PHE A 120 4.47 10.67 -3.19
C PHE A 120 5.45 9.49 -3.26
N ALA A 121 6.76 9.76 -3.36
CA ALA A 121 7.77 8.72 -3.37
C ALA A 121 7.81 7.95 -2.04
N CYS A 122 7.78 8.68 -0.92
CA CYS A 122 7.77 8.08 0.42
C CYS A 122 6.50 7.27 0.67
N SER A 123 5.31 7.83 0.35
CA SER A 123 4.05 7.13 0.54
C SER A 123 3.97 5.88 -0.34
N ALA A 124 4.26 5.99 -1.63
CA ALA A 124 4.28 4.86 -2.53
C ALA A 124 5.21 3.74 -2.01
N PHE A 125 6.41 4.07 -1.56
CA PHE A 125 7.35 3.07 -1.07
C PHE A 125 6.86 2.38 0.21
N TYR A 126 6.52 3.13 1.26
CA TYR A 126 6.13 2.50 2.53
C TYR A 126 4.81 1.73 2.40
N GLU A 127 3.85 2.22 1.63
CA GLU A 127 2.58 1.53 1.42
C GLU A 127 2.76 0.22 0.67
N GLU A 128 3.60 0.19 -0.36
CA GLU A 128 3.88 -1.05 -1.08
C GLU A 128 4.62 -2.08 -0.21
N VAL A 129 5.58 -1.66 0.60
CA VAL A 129 6.26 -2.56 1.54
C VAL A 129 5.29 -3.11 2.57
N ILE A 130 4.48 -2.26 3.20
CA ILE A 130 3.59 -2.67 4.29
C ILE A 130 2.41 -3.49 3.76
N PHE A 131 1.67 -2.97 2.78
CA PHE A 131 0.39 -3.55 2.37
C PHE A 131 0.51 -4.61 1.27
N ARG A 132 1.59 -4.67 0.50
CA ARG A 132 1.76 -5.69 -0.56
C ARG A 132 2.71 -6.82 -0.16
N SER A 133 3.68 -6.53 0.72
CA SER A 133 4.63 -7.53 1.18
C SER A 133 4.39 -7.94 2.63
N PHE A 134 4.64 -7.03 3.57
CA PHE A 134 4.74 -7.37 4.98
C PHE A 134 3.42 -7.91 5.58
N LEU A 135 2.32 -7.16 5.50
CA LEU A 135 1.06 -7.55 6.16
C LEU A 135 0.48 -8.87 5.62
N PRO A 136 0.35 -9.07 4.28
CA PRO A 136 -0.18 -10.32 3.76
C PRO A 136 0.66 -11.54 4.14
N GLU A 137 1.99 -11.44 4.05
CA GLU A 137 2.87 -12.58 4.31
C GLU A 137 2.96 -12.88 5.82
N SER A 138 3.19 -11.85 6.65
CA SER A 138 3.32 -12.02 8.10
C SER A 138 2.01 -12.49 8.75
N SER A 139 0.85 -12.00 8.31
CA SER A 139 -0.44 -12.47 8.82
C SER A 139 -0.66 -13.96 8.51
N LYS A 140 -0.33 -14.40 7.29
CA LYS A 140 -0.42 -15.81 6.91
C LYS A 140 0.53 -16.69 7.72
N GLU A 141 1.76 -16.25 7.93
CA GLU A 141 2.73 -16.98 8.76
C GLU A 141 2.26 -17.10 10.21
N ILE A 142 1.71 -16.02 10.80
CA ILE A 142 1.20 -16.05 12.17
C ILE A 142 0.01 -17.01 12.29
N VAL A 143 -0.99 -16.88 11.40
CA VAL A 143 -2.18 -17.75 11.44
C VAL A 143 -1.82 -19.21 11.18
N SER A 144 -0.93 -19.49 10.23
CA SER A 144 -0.43 -20.85 9.98
C SER A 144 0.24 -21.44 11.23
N SER A 145 1.07 -20.63 11.90
CA SER A 145 1.74 -21.07 13.14
C SER A 145 0.76 -21.39 14.27
N ILE A 146 -0.31 -20.59 14.40
CA ILE A 146 -1.37 -20.84 15.40
C ILE A 146 -2.14 -22.14 15.08
N ILE A 147 -2.54 -22.32 13.81
CA ILE A 147 -3.27 -23.51 13.38
C ILE A 147 -2.43 -24.77 13.61
N ASN A 148 -1.14 -24.73 13.26
CA ASN A 148 -0.23 -25.86 13.45
C ASN A 148 -0.04 -26.20 14.94
N PHE A 149 0.04 -25.18 15.78
CA PHE A 149 0.10 -25.38 17.23
C PHE A 149 -1.17 -26.06 17.78
N CYS A 150 -2.36 -25.63 17.33
CA CYS A 150 -3.64 -26.19 17.77
C CYS A 150 -3.87 -27.63 17.26
N LYS A 151 -3.31 -28.00 16.10
CA LYS A 151 -3.52 -29.32 15.49
C LYS A 151 -2.47 -30.36 15.88
N ASN A 152 -1.48 -30.01 16.71
CA ASN A 152 -0.33 -30.87 17.02
C ASN A 152 0.35 -31.46 15.77
N GLY A 153 0.27 -30.80 14.63
CA GLY A 153 0.80 -31.25 13.35
C GLY A 153 1.40 -30.12 12.53
N GLU A 154 2.42 -30.43 11.76
CA GLU A 154 2.97 -29.50 10.78
C GLU A 154 2.17 -29.62 9.49
N SER A 155 1.36 -28.58 9.18
CA SER A 155 0.77 -28.38 7.86
C SER A 155 1.54 -27.26 7.18
N ASP A 156 2.19 -27.56 6.07
CA ASP A 156 3.01 -26.57 5.34
C ASP A 156 2.18 -25.45 4.69
N LYS A 157 0.88 -25.64 4.55
CA LYS A 157 0.02 -24.69 3.81
C LYS A 157 -1.18 -24.25 4.63
N LEU A 158 -1.34 -22.92 4.70
CA LEU A 158 -2.56 -22.32 5.24
C LEU A 158 -3.75 -22.67 4.32
N PRO A 159 -4.91 -23.14 4.86
CA PRO A 159 -6.10 -23.35 4.05
C PRO A 159 -6.47 -22.10 3.25
N LEU A 160 -6.88 -22.29 1.99
CA LEU A 160 -7.20 -21.20 1.06
C LEU A 160 -8.21 -20.20 1.65
N PHE A 161 -9.20 -20.70 2.37
CA PHE A 161 -10.21 -19.87 3.03
C PHE A 161 -9.59 -18.82 3.98
N PHE A 162 -8.68 -19.23 4.87
CA PHE A 162 -8.01 -18.28 5.76
C PHE A 162 -7.11 -17.31 4.98
N SER A 163 -6.42 -17.80 3.96
CA SER A 163 -5.59 -16.95 3.10
C SER A 163 -6.43 -15.86 2.42
N CYS A 164 -7.61 -16.19 1.89
CA CYS A 164 -8.52 -15.22 1.28
C CYS A 164 -9.05 -14.19 2.29
N ILE A 165 -9.44 -14.62 3.49
CA ILE A 165 -9.89 -13.71 4.54
C ILE A 165 -8.80 -12.69 4.90
N LEU A 166 -7.56 -13.14 5.05
CA LEU A 166 -6.44 -12.26 5.37
C LEU A 166 -6.14 -11.26 4.25
N GLU A 167 -6.17 -11.68 2.98
CA GLU A 167 -6.01 -10.77 1.84
C GLU A 167 -7.14 -9.72 1.79
N ILE A 168 -8.39 -10.14 2.02
CA ILE A 168 -9.54 -9.22 2.09
C ILE A 168 -9.38 -8.24 3.26
N ALA A 169 -8.97 -8.70 4.44
CA ALA A 169 -8.75 -7.85 5.60
C ALA A 169 -7.68 -6.78 5.34
N VAL A 170 -6.57 -7.15 4.71
CA VAL A 170 -5.51 -6.20 4.33
C VAL A 170 -6.01 -5.21 3.27
N CYS A 171 -6.77 -5.68 2.26
CA CYS A 171 -7.38 -4.84 1.23
C CYS A 171 -8.33 -3.80 1.86
N LEU A 172 -9.25 -4.23 2.72
CA LEU A 172 -10.18 -3.33 3.40
C LEU A 172 -9.46 -2.33 4.30
N THR A 173 -8.45 -2.77 5.04
CA THR A 173 -7.65 -1.90 5.89
C THR A 173 -6.95 -0.81 5.08
N PHE A 174 -6.37 -1.15 3.94
CA PHE A 174 -5.77 -0.20 3.02
C PHE A 174 -6.81 0.76 2.45
N ALA A 175 -7.95 0.26 1.99
CA ALA A 175 -9.03 1.09 1.44
C ALA A 175 -9.56 2.10 2.48
N PHE A 176 -9.85 1.64 3.70
CA PHE A 176 -10.34 2.51 4.76
C PHE A 176 -9.32 3.50 5.31
N SER A 177 -8.02 3.26 5.13
CA SER A 177 -7.01 4.26 5.45
C SER A 177 -7.13 5.52 4.58
N HIS A 178 -7.81 5.44 3.42
CA HIS A 178 -8.09 6.56 2.51
C HIS A 178 -9.46 7.21 2.70
N ARG A 179 -10.22 6.78 3.74
CA ARG A 179 -11.61 7.25 3.98
C ARG A 179 -11.73 8.77 4.14
N TYR A 180 -10.68 9.43 4.60
CA TYR A 180 -10.66 10.88 4.79
C TYR A 180 -10.76 11.66 3.48
N LEU A 181 -10.52 11.00 2.33
CA LEU A 181 -10.67 11.57 0.98
C LEU A 181 -12.07 11.31 0.37
N GLY A 182 -12.93 10.53 1.04
CA GLY A 182 -14.28 10.23 0.58
C GLY A 182 -14.46 8.83 -0.01
N VAL A 183 -15.70 8.53 -0.37
CA VAL A 183 -16.09 7.18 -0.87
C VAL A 183 -15.39 6.81 -2.18
N PRO A 184 -15.27 7.71 -3.18
CA PRO A 184 -14.52 7.39 -4.40
C PRO A 184 -13.08 6.98 -4.13
N ALA A 185 -12.42 7.65 -3.18
CA ALA A 185 -11.05 7.30 -2.79
C ALA A 185 -10.93 5.94 -2.09
N ILE A 186 -11.92 5.56 -1.26
CA ILE A 186 -11.98 4.22 -0.65
C ILE A 186 -12.07 3.15 -1.74
N LEU A 187 -12.98 3.33 -2.70
CA LEU A 187 -13.15 2.39 -3.81
C LEU A 187 -11.89 2.31 -4.66
N ASN A 188 -11.33 3.45 -5.02
CA ASN A 188 -10.11 3.51 -5.80
C ASN A 188 -8.93 2.82 -5.07
N ALA A 189 -8.75 3.06 -3.79
CA ALA A 189 -7.73 2.41 -2.98
C ALA A 189 -7.93 0.89 -2.89
N ALA A 190 -9.19 0.41 -2.80
CA ALA A 190 -9.47 -1.03 -2.82
C ALA A 190 -9.03 -1.69 -4.13
N PHE A 191 -9.39 -1.11 -5.28
CA PHE A 191 -8.97 -1.61 -6.59
C PHE A 191 -7.46 -1.48 -6.79
N ALA A 192 -6.87 -0.35 -6.41
CA ALA A 192 -5.42 -0.18 -6.43
C ALA A 192 -4.71 -1.27 -5.59
N HIS A 193 -5.27 -1.61 -4.42
CA HIS A 193 -4.73 -2.71 -3.64
C HIS A 193 -4.75 -4.03 -4.42
N ILE A 194 -5.85 -4.38 -5.03
CA ILE A 194 -5.99 -5.64 -5.77
C ILE A 194 -4.98 -5.71 -6.92
N PHE A 195 -4.91 -4.69 -7.77
CA PHE A 195 -4.02 -4.70 -8.93
C PHE A 195 -2.54 -4.69 -8.55
N PHE A 196 -2.13 -3.87 -7.58
CA PHE A 196 -0.76 -3.88 -7.08
C PHE A 196 -0.40 -5.19 -6.36
N ARG A 197 -1.35 -5.81 -5.63
CA ARG A 197 -1.09 -7.10 -5.01
C ARG A 197 -0.90 -8.21 -6.07
N ILE A 198 -1.70 -8.23 -7.13
CA ILE A 198 -1.52 -9.15 -8.26
C ILE A 198 -0.17 -8.91 -8.93
N CYS A 199 0.19 -7.65 -9.19
CA CYS A 199 1.50 -7.30 -9.75
C CYS A 199 2.64 -7.79 -8.86
N TYR A 200 2.56 -7.56 -7.54
CA TYR A 200 3.56 -8.04 -6.59
C TYR A 200 3.68 -9.56 -6.56
N ILE A 201 2.57 -10.30 -6.59
CA ILE A 201 2.58 -11.77 -6.61
C ILE A 201 3.28 -12.28 -7.87
N LYS A 202 3.06 -11.63 -9.03
CA LYS A 202 3.67 -12.01 -10.31
C LYS A 202 5.16 -11.66 -10.39
N THR A 203 5.55 -10.51 -9.83
CA THR A 203 6.91 -9.96 -10.00
C THR A 203 7.82 -10.20 -8.80
N SER A 204 7.25 -10.39 -7.61
CA SER A 204 7.96 -10.37 -6.32
C SER A 204 8.80 -9.11 -6.10
N SER A 205 8.43 -8.00 -6.74
CA SER A 205 9.19 -6.75 -6.77
C SER A 205 8.41 -5.61 -6.16
N ILE A 206 8.86 -5.14 -5.01
CA ILE A 206 8.36 -3.90 -4.41
C ILE A 206 8.66 -2.70 -5.30
N TRP A 207 9.82 -2.65 -5.94
CA TRP A 207 10.22 -1.52 -6.78
C TRP A 207 9.32 -1.33 -8.00
N THR A 208 8.89 -2.43 -8.62
CA THR A 208 7.92 -2.39 -9.74
C THR A 208 6.63 -1.73 -9.31
N ASN A 209 6.08 -2.14 -8.16
CA ASN A 209 4.86 -1.56 -7.62
C ASN A 209 5.05 -0.12 -7.16
N THR A 210 6.11 0.18 -6.41
CA THR A 210 6.42 1.54 -5.96
C THR A 210 6.51 2.52 -7.13
N THR A 211 7.13 2.11 -8.23
CA THR A 211 7.21 2.95 -9.43
C THR A 211 5.84 3.19 -10.05
N ALA A 212 5.02 2.15 -10.22
CA ALA A 212 3.66 2.28 -10.73
C ALA A 212 2.79 3.18 -9.83
N HIS A 213 2.86 2.99 -8.53
CA HIS A 213 2.12 3.78 -7.55
C HIS A 213 2.55 5.25 -7.55
N PHE A 214 3.86 5.51 -7.59
CA PHE A 214 4.39 6.86 -7.69
C PHE A 214 3.92 7.57 -8.96
N ILE A 215 3.98 6.90 -10.12
CA ILE A 215 3.48 7.44 -11.38
C ILE A 215 1.97 7.71 -11.28
N TYR A 216 1.20 6.82 -10.70
CA TYR A 216 -0.23 7.00 -10.48
C TYR A 216 -0.52 8.25 -9.64
N ASN A 217 0.20 8.47 -8.54
CA ASN A 217 0.04 9.66 -7.71
C ASN A 217 0.35 10.97 -8.48
N ILE A 218 1.35 10.93 -9.36
CA ILE A 218 1.66 12.07 -10.24
C ILE A 218 0.53 12.31 -11.23
N LEU A 219 0.03 11.27 -11.88
CA LEU A 219 -1.08 11.40 -12.85
C LEU A 219 -2.33 11.97 -12.19
N THR A 220 -2.69 11.50 -11.00
CA THR A 220 -3.84 12.04 -10.26
C THR A 220 -3.66 13.50 -9.88
N LEU A 221 -2.46 13.93 -9.48
CA LEU A 221 -2.16 15.34 -9.20
C LEU A 221 -2.42 16.23 -10.42
N PHE A 222 -1.98 15.79 -11.61
CA PHE A 222 -2.20 16.57 -12.84
C PHE A 222 -3.65 16.55 -13.28
N LEU A 223 -4.36 15.42 -13.16
CA LEU A 223 -5.78 15.33 -13.50
C LEU A 223 -6.63 16.24 -12.60
N MET A 224 -6.36 16.27 -11.30
CA MET A 224 -7.07 17.12 -10.34
C MET A 224 -6.89 18.64 -10.58
N LYS A 225 -5.87 19.06 -11.33
CA LYS A 225 -5.67 20.46 -11.71
C LYS A 225 -6.73 20.95 -12.70
N TYR A 226 -7.33 20.04 -13.45
CA TYR A 226 -8.26 20.37 -14.56
C TYR A 226 -9.73 20.05 -14.23
N VAL A 227 -10.01 19.50 -13.06
CA VAL A 227 -11.35 19.24 -12.54
C VAL A 227 -11.66 20.22 -11.40
#